data_d893fde8bc04f63202576a344eb19fb8
#
_entry.id   d893fde8bc04f63202576a344eb19fb8
#
_cell.length_a   1.000
_cell.length_b   1.000
_cell.length_c   1.000
_cell.angle_alpha   90.00
_cell.angle_beta   90.00
_cell.angle_gamma   90.00
#
_symmetry.space_group_name_H-M   'P 1'
#
loop_
_entity.id
_entity.type
_entity.pdbx_description
1 polymer ?
#
loop_
_entity_poly.entity_id
_entity_poly.type
_entity_poly.pdbx_seq_one_letter_code
_entity_poly.pdbx_strand_id
1 'polypeptide(L)'
;MSTSMSADVESTRRHLSKKQVETVERLTAAVITVLAREGYAGTTIRLIAAEAGVGTATAYTYFSSKEHLIAEVYWRRLAAATSEMPDDAEAPARAAAVLRRTAMLLADEPALASAIGQALLGSDPDVAHLRVLIGAELHSRLSAALGPGNGEDLEHLELLYYGAMLQAGMGHLSYAEVADRMARCTRRILA
;
A
#
# COMPACT_ATOMS: atom_id res chain seq x y z
N MET A 1 10.79 18.59 23.71
CA MET A 1 11.82 17.76 23.07
C MET A 1 11.10 16.54 22.53
N SER A 2 10.60 16.64 21.28
CA SER A 2 9.87 15.54 20.62
C SER A 2 10.88 14.68 19.89
N THR A 3 11.08 13.47 20.38
CA THR A 3 11.86 12.44 19.70
C THR A 3 10.97 11.87 18.59
N SER A 4 11.26 12.29 17.35
CA SER A 4 10.71 11.67 16.15
C SER A 4 11.20 10.23 16.10
N MET A 5 10.34 9.28 16.43
CA MET A 5 10.53 7.87 16.09
C MET A 5 10.21 7.73 14.60
N SER A 6 11.25 7.82 13.77
CA SER A 6 11.20 7.23 12.43
C SER A 6 11.00 5.72 12.62
N ALA A 7 9.79 5.24 12.38
CA ALA A 7 9.53 3.81 12.29
C ALA A 7 10.37 3.27 11.14
N ASP A 8 11.38 2.48 11.44
CA ASP A 8 12.15 1.73 10.46
C ASP A 8 11.18 0.81 9.70
N VAL A 9 10.96 1.15 8.43
CA VAL A 9 10.09 0.41 7.51
C VAL A 9 10.82 -0.86 7.07
N GLU A 10 11.10 -1.77 7.99
CA GLU A 10 11.68 -3.08 7.71
C GLU A 10 10.64 -4.18 7.81
N SER A 11 9.99 -4.50 6.67
CA SER A 11 9.19 -5.71 6.54
C SER A 11 9.98 -6.90 5.97
N THR A 12 11.21 -6.67 5.54
CA THR A 12 12.11 -7.72 5.09
C THR A 12 12.76 -8.45 6.26
N ARG A 13 12.86 -9.77 6.18
CA ARG A 13 13.25 -10.75 7.21
C ARG A 13 14.52 -10.49 8.03
N ARG A 14 15.24 -9.34 7.88
CA ARG A 14 16.53 -9.01 8.55
C ARG A 14 16.78 -7.52 8.59
N HIS A 15 17.49 -7.05 9.63
CA HIS A 15 18.18 -5.76 9.61
C HIS A 15 19.13 -5.72 8.42
N LEU A 16 18.79 -4.94 7.38
CA LEU A 16 19.51 -4.92 6.13
C LEU A 16 20.75 -4.02 6.24
N SER A 17 21.89 -4.48 5.71
CA SER A 17 23.04 -3.60 5.48
C SER A 17 22.73 -2.59 4.37
N LYS A 18 23.44 -1.48 4.28
CA LYS A 18 23.27 -0.46 3.25
C LYS A 18 23.20 -1.04 1.82
N LYS A 19 24.09 -1.98 1.50
CA LYS A 19 24.12 -2.67 0.20
C LYS A 19 22.87 -3.52 -0.05
N GLN A 20 22.29 -4.09 1.01
CA GLN A 20 21.06 -4.89 0.90
C GLN A 20 19.85 -3.99 0.69
N VAL A 21 19.79 -2.82 1.37
CA VAL A 21 18.77 -1.79 1.13
C VAL A 21 18.78 -1.34 -0.33
N GLU A 22 19.95 -1.00 -0.88
CA GLU A 22 20.12 -0.63 -2.29
C GLU A 22 19.64 -1.73 -3.25
N THR A 23 19.86 -3.00 -2.90
CA THR A 23 19.40 -4.14 -3.72
C THR A 23 17.87 -4.24 -3.70
N VAL A 24 17.26 -4.09 -2.54
CA VAL A 24 15.80 -4.10 -2.38
C VAL A 24 15.17 -2.92 -3.13
N GLU A 25 15.73 -1.73 -3.03
CA GLU A 25 15.28 -0.54 -3.76
C GLU A 25 15.32 -0.73 -5.28
N ARG A 26 16.39 -1.33 -5.81
CA ARG A 26 16.50 -1.66 -7.23
C ARG A 26 15.43 -2.67 -7.67
N LEU A 27 15.19 -3.71 -6.89
CA LEU A 27 14.16 -4.70 -7.18
C LEU A 27 12.74 -4.11 -7.14
N THR A 28 12.44 -3.26 -6.14
CA THR A 28 11.13 -2.60 -6.03
C THR A 28 10.90 -1.56 -7.12
N ALA A 29 11.93 -0.86 -7.59
CA ALA A 29 11.82 0.03 -8.74
C ALA A 29 11.61 -0.75 -10.05
N ALA A 30 12.35 -1.84 -10.25
CA ALA A 30 12.27 -2.65 -11.47
C ALA A 30 10.91 -3.32 -11.68
N VAL A 31 10.19 -3.65 -10.60
CA VAL A 31 8.87 -4.28 -10.70
C VAL A 31 7.87 -3.41 -11.47
N ILE A 32 7.93 -2.10 -11.30
CA ILE A 32 7.03 -1.15 -11.97
C ILE A 32 7.24 -1.21 -13.48
N THR A 33 8.51 -1.16 -13.92
CA THR A 33 8.89 -1.24 -15.33
C THR A 33 8.47 -2.57 -15.95
N VAL A 34 8.71 -3.68 -15.26
CA VAL A 34 8.36 -5.02 -15.75
C VAL A 34 6.85 -5.19 -15.83
N LEU A 35 6.09 -4.74 -14.82
CA LEU A 35 4.62 -4.80 -14.83
C LEU A 35 4.02 -3.98 -15.98
N ALA A 36 4.58 -2.81 -16.26
CA ALA A 36 4.10 -1.97 -17.37
C ALA A 36 4.31 -2.63 -18.74
N ARG A 37 5.39 -3.40 -18.90
CA ARG A 37 5.76 -4.08 -20.15
C ARG A 37 5.08 -5.43 -20.33
N GLU A 38 5.07 -6.26 -19.28
CA GLU A 38 4.68 -7.67 -19.36
C GLU A 38 3.27 -7.95 -18.77
N GLY A 39 2.71 -7.01 -18.05
CA GLY A 39 1.50 -7.22 -17.22
C GLY A 39 1.74 -8.15 -16.04
N TYR A 40 0.73 -8.36 -15.20
CA TYR A 40 0.86 -9.22 -14.01
C TYR A 40 1.17 -10.68 -14.35
N ALA A 41 0.48 -11.25 -15.35
CA ALA A 41 0.64 -12.66 -15.73
C ALA A 41 2.05 -12.95 -16.30
N GLY A 42 2.60 -12.04 -17.11
CA GLY A 42 3.94 -12.16 -17.69
C GLY A 42 5.08 -11.81 -16.73
N THR A 43 4.80 -11.12 -15.64
CA THR A 43 5.81 -10.72 -14.65
C THR A 43 6.32 -11.92 -13.85
N THR A 44 7.65 -12.04 -13.71
CA THR A 44 8.32 -13.06 -12.91
C THR A 44 9.47 -12.45 -12.11
N ILE A 45 9.85 -13.07 -10.98
CA ILE A 45 11.04 -12.64 -10.19
C ILE A 45 12.30 -12.62 -11.07
N ARG A 46 12.43 -13.53 -12.01
CA ARG A 46 13.59 -13.58 -12.93
C ARG A 46 13.66 -12.34 -13.83
N LEU A 47 12.53 -11.90 -14.39
CA LEU A 47 12.48 -10.68 -15.22
C LEU A 47 12.75 -9.43 -14.39
N ILE A 48 12.19 -9.36 -13.19
CA ILE A 48 12.43 -8.24 -12.27
C ILE A 48 13.90 -8.18 -11.85
N ALA A 49 14.51 -9.32 -11.52
CA ALA A 49 15.93 -9.41 -11.16
C ALA A 49 16.84 -8.96 -12.32
N ALA A 50 16.54 -9.40 -13.54
CA ALA A 50 17.28 -8.99 -14.75
C ALA A 50 17.17 -7.48 -15.00
N GLU A 51 15.98 -6.91 -14.91
CA GLU A 51 15.72 -5.46 -15.02
C GLU A 51 16.48 -4.66 -13.95
N ALA A 52 16.48 -5.16 -12.71
CA ALA A 52 17.21 -4.57 -11.59
C ALA A 52 18.74 -4.74 -11.67
N GLY A 53 19.26 -5.56 -12.60
CA GLY A 53 20.69 -5.94 -12.64
C GLY A 53 21.12 -6.71 -11.40
N VAL A 54 20.24 -7.56 -10.86
CA VAL A 54 20.44 -8.39 -9.65
C VAL A 54 20.38 -9.86 -10.06
N GLY A 55 21.22 -10.70 -9.45
CA GLY A 55 21.13 -12.15 -9.67
C GLY A 55 19.80 -12.72 -9.19
N THR A 56 19.18 -13.62 -9.95
CA THR A 56 17.88 -14.22 -9.59
C THR A 56 17.91 -14.90 -8.21
N ALA A 57 18.98 -15.62 -7.88
CA ALA A 57 19.14 -16.22 -6.56
C ALA A 57 19.18 -15.18 -5.44
N THR A 58 19.81 -14.03 -5.69
CA THR A 58 19.82 -12.91 -4.76
C THR A 58 18.42 -12.30 -4.57
N ALA A 59 17.64 -12.17 -5.64
CA ALA A 59 16.26 -11.68 -5.54
C ALA A 59 15.40 -12.61 -4.66
N TYR A 60 15.53 -13.93 -4.81
CA TYR A 60 14.84 -14.91 -3.96
C TYR A 60 15.30 -14.91 -2.49
N THR A 61 16.45 -14.32 -2.18
CA THR A 61 16.88 -14.13 -0.79
C THR A 61 16.00 -13.11 -0.06
N TYR A 62 15.44 -12.13 -0.79
CA TYR A 62 14.63 -11.07 -0.23
C TYR A 62 13.13 -11.31 -0.40
N PHE A 63 12.72 -11.89 -1.52
CA PHE A 63 11.32 -12.04 -1.89
C PHE A 63 11.00 -13.47 -2.28
N SER A 64 10.07 -14.10 -1.56
CA SER A 64 9.63 -15.48 -1.80
C SER A 64 8.89 -15.64 -3.13
N SER A 65 8.22 -14.60 -3.60
CA SER A 65 7.40 -14.59 -4.81
C SER A 65 7.33 -13.19 -5.43
N LYS A 66 6.82 -13.11 -6.66
CA LYS A 66 6.50 -11.82 -7.28
C LYS A 66 5.38 -11.09 -6.51
N GLU A 67 4.45 -11.84 -5.96
CA GLU A 67 3.35 -11.35 -5.13
C GLU A 67 3.88 -10.64 -3.89
N HIS A 68 4.85 -11.26 -3.20
CA HIS A 68 5.54 -10.66 -2.06
C HIS A 68 6.22 -9.35 -2.46
N LEU A 69 7.00 -9.34 -3.56
CA LEU A 69 7.68 -8.12 -4.03
C LEU A 69 6.69 -7.00 -4.42
N ILE A 70 5.58 -7.34 -5.10
CA ILE A 70 4.54 -6.38 -5.49
C ILE A 70 3.85 -5.80 -4.24
N ALA A 71 3.50 -6.63 -3.28
CA ALA A 71 2.90 -6.19 -2.01
C ALA A 71 3.85 -5.30 -1.19
N GLU A 72 5.15 -5.60 -1.19
CA GLU A 72 6.20 -4.79 -0.55
C GLU A 72 6.28 -3.38 -1.17
N VAL A 73 6.16 -3.25 -2.50
CA VAL A 73 6.11 -1.93 -3.16
C VAL A 73 4.95 -1.09 -2.60
N TYR A 74 3.79 -1.69 -2.44
CA TYR A 74 2.64 -0.99 -1.89
C TYR A 74 2.84 -0.62 -0.42
N TRP A 75 3.32 -1.55 0.40
CA TRP A 75 3.63 -1.30 1.80
C TRP A 75 4.60 -0.11 1.96
N ARG A 76 5.69 -0.08 1.19
CA ARG A 76 6.67 1.01 1.24
C ARG A 76 6.06 2.36 0.86
N ARG A 77 5.19 2.40 -0.15
CA ARG A 77 4.48 3.62 -0.53
C ARG A 77 3.54 4.09 0.58
N LEU A 78 2.78 3.17 1.14
CA LEU A 78 1.87 3.48 2.24
C LEU A 78 2.65 4.02 3.45
N ALA A 79 3.70 3.33 3.88
CA ALA A 79 4.49 3.73 5.02
C ALA A 79 5.23 5.07 4.83
N ALA A 80 5.67 5.37 3.59
CA ALA A 80 6.32 6.63 3.25
C ALA A 80 5.35 7.80 3.04
N ALA A 81 4.06 7.51 2.84
CA ALA A 81 3.07 8.56 2.62
C ALA A 81 2.86 9.39 3.89
N THR A 82 2.93 10.72 3.74
CA THR A 82 2.74 11.63 4.86
C THR A 82 1.37 11.48 5.51
N SER A 83 1.33 11.52 6.83
CA SER A 83 0.11 11.51 7.64
C SER A 83 -0.35 12.93 8.02
N GLU A 84 0.20 13.95 7.34
CA GLU A 84 -0.19 15.33 7.60
C GLU A 84 -1.70 15.50 7.43
N MET A 85 -2.34 15.96 8.49
CA MET A 85 -3.76 16.30 8.51
C MET A 85 -3.92 17.81 8.67
N PRO A 86 -4.93 18.42 8.08
CA PRO A 86 -5.22 19.82 8.35
C PRO A 86 -5.55 19.98 9.83
N ASP A 87 -4.83 20.86 10.53
CA ASP A 87 -4.93 21.03 11.99
C ASP A 87 -6.34 21.47 12.46
N ASP A 88 -7.04 22.24 11.62
CA ASP A 88 -8.37 22.79 11.94
C ASP A 88 -9.54 22.00 11.31
N ALA A 89 -9.29 20.84 10.69
CA ALA A 89 -10.35 20.07 10.06
C ALA A 89 -11.10 19.19 11.05
N GLU A 90 -12.42 19.07 10.87
CA GLU A 90 -13.25 18.13 11.64
C GLU A 90 -12.97 16.67 11.27
N ALA A 91 -13.32 15.73 12.16
CA ALA A 91 -13.09 14.31 11.98
C ALA A 91 -13.54 13.74 10.61
N PRO A 92 -14.74 14.09 10.07
CA PRO A 92 -15.16 13.61 8.77
C PRO A 92 -14.25 14.07 7.62
N ALA A 93 -13.73 15.30 7.70
CA ALA A 93 -12.82 15.83 6.68
C ALA A 93 -11.43 15.18 6.78
N ARG A 94 -10.92 14.97 8.01
CA ARG A 94 -9.65 14.25 8.22
C ARG A 94 -9.70 12.81 7.73
N ALA A 95 -10.75 12.06 8.11
CA ALA A 95 -10.93 10.68 7.66
C ALA A 95 -11.06 10.56 6.14
N ALA A 96 -11.84 11.45 5.51
CA ALA A 96 -11.96 11.51 4.05
C ALA A 96 -10.61 11.81 3.37
N ALA A 97 -9.78 12.68 3.95
CA ALA A 97 -8.45 12.99 3.45
C ALA A 97 -7.48 11.79 3.54
N VAL A 98 -7.54 11.01 4.64
CA VAL A 98 -6.78 9.75 4.78
C VAL A 98 -7.16 8.78 3.69
N LEU A 99 -8.45 8.48 3.52
CA LEU A 99 -8.94 7.54 2.52
C LEU A 99 -8.58 7.97 1.10
N ARG A 100 -8.76 9.26 0.79
CA ARG A 100 -8.39 9.82 -0.52
C ARG A 100 -6.91 9.66 -0.79
N ARG A 101 -6.03 10.06 0.12
CA ARG A 101 -4.58 9.95 -0.04
C ARG A 101 -4.14 8.51 -0.26
N THR A 102 -4.65 7.60 0.56
CA THR A 102 -4.29 6.18 0.45
C THR A 102 -4.73 5.59 -0.89
N ALA A 103 -5.93 5.89 -1.37
CA ALA A 103 -6.37 5.45 -2.69
C ALA A 103 -5.51 6.03 -3.83
N MET A 104 -5.13 7.30 -3.73
CA MET A 104 -4.34 7.98 -4.77
C MET A 104 -2.89 7.52 -4.87
N LEU A 105 -2.36 6.74 -3.91
CA LEU A 105 -1.00 6.15 -4.00
C LEU A 105 -0.78 5.28 -5.24
N LEU A 106 -1.86 4.82 -5.87
CA LEU A 106 -1.84 3.89 -7.01
C LEU A 106 -2.43 4.52 -8.28
N ALA A 107 -2.90 5.76 -8.23
CA ALA A 107 -3.69 6.36 -9.30
C ALA A 107 -2.92 6.51 -10.62
N ASP A 108 -1.63 6.81 -10.54
CA ASP A 108 -0.79 7.12 -11.70
C ASP A 108 -0.15 5.87 -12.34
N GLU A 109 -0.32 4.69 -11.73
CA GLU A 109 0.32 3.45 -12.18
C GLU A 109 -0.69 2.29 -12.27
N PRO A 110 -1.57 2.28 -13.29
CA PRO A 110 -2.67 1.30 -13.38
C PRO A 110 -2.20 -0.16 -13.42
N ALA A 111 -1.05 -0.45 -14.04
CA ALA A 111 -0.49 -1.80 -14.08
C ALA A 111 -0.08 -2.29 -12.68
N LEU A 112 0.58 -1.43 -11.90
CA LEU A 112 0.94 -1.74 -10.52
C LEU A 112 -0.30 -1.87 -9.63
N ALA A 113 -1.26 -0.96 -9.79
CA ALA A 113 -2.50 -0.96 -9.03
C ALA A 113 -3.30 -2.27 -9.19
N SER A 114 -3.45 -2.73 -10.44
CA SER A 114 -4.09 -4.02 -10.75
C SER A 114 -3.28 -5.20 -10.18
N ALA A 115 -1.96 -5.15 -10.28
CA ALA A 115 -1.07 -6.19 -9.76
C ALA A 115 -1.12 -6.29 -8.23
N ILE A 116 -1.19 -5.18 -7.52
CA ILE A 116 -1.32 -5.13 -6.05
C ILE A 116 -2.61 -5.80 -5.59
N GLY A 117 -3.75 -5.51 -6.25
CA GLY A 117 -5.02 -6.16 -5.93
C GLY A 117 -4.94 -7.69 -6.04
N GLN A 118 -4.32 -8.19 -7.11
CA GLN A 118 -4.12 -9.63 -7.32
C GLN A 118 -3.13 -10.23 -6.31
N ALA A 119 -2.01 -9.55 -6.03
CA ALA A 119 -1.00 -10.01 -5.08
C ALA A 119 -1.57 -10.10 -3.66
N LEU A 120 -2.29 -9.08 -3.20
CA LEU A 120 -2.86 -9.04 -1.85
C LEU A 120 -3.97 -10.06 -1.61
N LEU A 121 -4.63 -10.57 -2.65
CA LEU A 121 -5.60 -11.66 -2.55
C LEU A 121 -4.95 -13.04 -2.56
N GLY A 122 -3.66 -13.13 -2.83
CA GLY A 122 -2.91 -14.39 -2.88
C GLY A 122 -2.74 -15.06 -1.53
N SER A 123 -2.32 -16.33 -1.54
CA SER A 123 -2.11 -17.17 -0.35
C SER A 123 -0.67 -17.23 0.16
N ASP A 124 0.25 -16.44 -0.41
CA ASP A 124 1.65 -16.37 0.02
C ASP A 124 1.75 -15.91 1.49
N PRO A 125 2.48 -16.65 2.37
CA PRO A 125 2.60 -16.29 3.79
C PRO A 125 3.26 -14.93 4.03
N ASP A 126 4.25 -14.54 3.21
CA ASP A 126 4.91 -13.24 3.33
C ASP A 126 3.96 -12.10 2.92
N VAL A 127 3.10 -12.35 1.91
CA VAL A 127 2.00 -11.42 1.57
C VAL A 127 0.97 -11.34 2.69
N ALA A 128 0.66 -12.45 3.36
CA ALA A 128 -0.25 -12.46 4.51
C ALA A 128 0.28 -11.55 5.64
N HIS A 129 1.59 -11.58 5.90
CA HIS A 129 2.22 -10.69 6.86
C HIS A 129 2.08 -9.21 6.44
N LEU A 130 2.35 -8.89 5.17
CA LEU A 130 2.20 -7.53 4.65
C LEU A 130 0.76 -7.03 4.72
N ARG A 131 -0.24 -7.89 4.48
CA ARG A 131 -1.67 -7.52 4.67
C ARG A 131 -1.95 -7.05 6.09
N VAL A 132 -1.36 -7.72 7.09
CA VAL A 132 -1.51 -7.30 8.51
C VAL A 132 -0.89 -5.93 8.73
N LEU A 133 0.33 -5.68 8.21
CA LEU A 133 0.99 -4.38 8.33
C LEU A 133 0.21 -3.26 7.63
N ILE A 134 -0.26 -3.50 6.40
CA ILE A 134 -1.07 -2.56 5.62
C ILE A 134 -2.38 -2.23 6.35
N GLY A 135 -3.05 -3.26 6.88
CA GLY A 135 -4.29 -3.08 7.65
C GLY A 135 -4.06 -2.27 8.93
N ALA A 136 -3.01 -2.60 9.69
CA ALA A 136 -2.65 -1.89 10.91
C ALA A 136 -2.29 -0.41 10.66
N GLU A 137 -1.59 -0.12 9.57
CA GLU A 137 -1.25 1.25 9.18
C GLU A 137 -2.49 2.06 8.79
N LEU A 138 -3.41 1.48 8.00
CA LEU A 138 -4.68 2.12 7.66
C LEU A 138 -5.51 2.38 8.92
N HIS A 139 -5.65 1.37 9.78
CA HIS A 139 -6.33 1.47 11.07
C HIS A 139 -5.77 2.61 11.92
N SER A 140 -4.44 2.67 12.07
CA SER A 140 -3.75 3.71 12.85
C SER A 140 -4.06 5.11 12.31
N ARG A 141 -3.99 5.30 10.99
CA ARG A 141 -4.27 6.59 10.33
C ARG A 141 -5.72 7.02 10.48
N LEU A 142 -6.66 6.10 10.29
CA LEU A 142 -8.10 6.40 10.45
C LEU A 142 -8.44 6.66 11.92
N SER A 143 -7.91 5.87 12.85
CA SER A 143 -8.09 6.08 14.28
C SER A 143 -7.59 7.46 14.72
N ALA A 144 -6.40 7.87 14.25
CA ALA A 144 -5.87 9.21 14.50
C ALA A 144 -6.75 10.32 13.91
N ALA A 145 -7.33 10.08 12.72
CA ALA A 145 -8.21 11.04 12.06
C ALA A 145 -9.56 11.21 12.77
N LEU A 146 -10.11 10.11 13.30
CA LEU A 146 -11.41 10.11 14.00
C LEU A 146 -11.31 10.63 15.42
N GLY A 147 -10.22 10.33 16.13
CA GLY A 147 -10.07 10.56 17.56
C GLY A 147 -10.73 9.45 18.40
N PRO A 148 -10.69 9.57 19.75
CA PRO A 148 -11.15 8.52 20.65
C PRO A 148 -12.68 8.32 20.61
N GLY A 149 -13.13 7.08 20.85
CA GLY A 149 -14.55 6.75 21.02
C GLY A 149 -15.31 6.38 19.72
N ASN A 150 -14.64 6.34 18.57
CA ASN A 150 -15.26 6.13 17.26
C ASN A 150 -14.96 4.74 16.65
N GLY A 151 -14.97 3.68 17.47
CA GLY A 151 -14.58 2.32 17.02
C GLY A 151 -15.50 1.75 15.94
N GLU A 152 -16.81 1.94 16.05
CA GLU A 152 -17.77 1.46 15.04
C GLU A 152 -17.62 2.20 13.71
N ASP A 153 -17.43 3.50 13.74
CA ASP A 153 -17.18 4.31 12.55
C ASP A 153 -15.88 3.91 11.86
N LEU A 154 -14.85 3.57 12.64
CA LEU A 154 -13.56 3.11 12.13
C LEU A 154 -13.73 1.82 11.33
N GLU A 155 -14.46 0.83 11.87
CA GLU A 155 -14.76 -0.44 11.17
C GLU A 155 -15.54 -0.19 9.86
N HIS A 156 -16.51 0.71 9.86
CA HIS A 156 -17.27 1.08 8.66
C HIS A 156 -16.36 1.71 7.59
N LEU A 157 -15.43 2.58 7.99
CA LEU A 157 -14.50 3.22 7.05
C LEU A 157 -13.46 2.24 6.49
N GLU A 158 -13.00 1.28 7.29
CA GLU A 158 -12.13 0.20 6.81
C GLU A 158 -12.84 -0.68 5.77
N LEU A 159 -14.07 -1.11 6.05
CA LEU A 159 -14.89 -1.87 5.09
C LEU A 159 -15.16 -1.07 3.82
N LEU A 160 -15.47 0.22 3.94
CA LEU A 160 -15.63 1.12 2.81
C LEU A 160 -14.37 1.18 1.95
N TYR A 161 -13.20 1.31 2.59
CA TYR A 161 -11.91 1.36 1.89
C TYR A 161 -11.63 0.08 1.11
N TYR A 162 -11.72 -1.09 1.76
CA TYR A 162 -11.43 -2.36 1.11
C TYR A 162 -12.38 -2.64 -0.07
N GLY A 163 -13.68 -2.38 0.11
CA GLY A 163 -14.66 -2.52 -0.96
C GLY A 163 -14.42 -1.58 -2.14
N ALA A 164 -14.05 -0.34 -1.84
CA ALA A 164 -13.75 0.68 -2.84
C ALA A 164 -12.47 0.35 -3.63
N MET A 165 -11.40 -0.08 -2.96
CA MET A 165 -10.14 -0.49 -3.59
C MET A 165 -10.31 -1.74 -4.45
N LEU A 166 -11.16 -2.68 -4.04
CA LEU A 166 -11.51 -3.84 -4.86
C LEU A 166 -12.20 -3.42 -6.17
N GLN A 167 -13.15 -2.48 -6.12
CA GLN A 167 -13.81 -1.97 -7.33
C GLN A 167 -12.84 -1.27 -8.29
N ALA A 168 -11.87 -0.49 -7.75
CA ALA A 168 -10.83 0.12 -8.56
C ALA A 168 -9.91 -0.95 -9.18
N GLY A 169 -9.50 -1.96 -8.41
CA GLY A 169 -8.67 -3.07 -8.90
C GLY A 169 -9.34 -3.91 -9.99
N MET A 170 -10.67 -4.05 -9.95
CA MET A 170 -11.47 -4.70 -11.01
C MET A 170 -11.70 -3.81 -12.24
N GLY A 171 -11.29 -2.55 -12.21
CA GLY A 171 -11.47 -1.61 -13.32
C GLY A 171 -12.90 -1.05 -13.46
N HIS A 172 -13.76 -1.24 -12.46
CA HIS A 172 -15.12 -0.69 -12.48
C HIS A 172 -15.12 0.83 -12.29
N LEU A 173 -14.14 1.36 -11.58
CA LEU A 173 -13.95 2.78 -11.27
C LEU A 173 -12.47 3.12 -11.34
N SER A 174 -12.15 4.34 -11.70
CA SER A 174 -10.80 4.87 -11.52
C SER A 174 -10.50 5.13 -10.04
N TYR A 175 -9.23 5.18 -9.67
CA TYR A 175 -8.81 5.50 -8.29
C TYR A 175 -9.28 6.89 -7.84
N ALA A 176 -9.34 7.86 -8.76
CA ALA A 176 -9.88 9.20 -8.48
C ALA A 176 -11.39 9.15 -8.17
N GLU A 177 -12.18 8.42 -8.98
CA GLU A 177 -13.61 8.24 -8.71
C GLU A 177 -13.87 7.52 -7.40
N VAL A 178 -13.07 6.48 -7.09
CA VAL A 178 -13.13 5.76 -5.81
C VAL A 178 -12.83 6.72 -4.66
N ALA A 179 -11.78 7.52 -4.75
CA ALA A 179 -11.41 8.50 -3.73
C ALA A 179 -12.53 9.52 -3.47
N ASP A 180 -13.16 10.03 -4.54
CA ASP A 180 -14.28 10.97 -4.43
C ASP A 180 -15.54 10.33 -3.84
N ARG A 181 -15.84 9.07 -4.20
CA ARG A 181 -16.96 8.32 -3.61
C ARG A 181 -16.74 8.03 -2.14
N MET A 182 -15.55 7.55 -1.76
CA MET A 182 -15.19 7.34 -0.35
C MET A 182 -15.35 8.62 0.47
N ALA A 183 -14.84 9.75 -0.02
CA ALA A 183 -14.98 11.03 0.67
C ALA A 183 -16.45 11.46 0.89
N ARG A 184 -17.36 11.15 -0.05
CA ARG A 184 -18.80 11.38 0.13
C ARG A 184 -19.43 10.42 1.14
N CYS A 185 -19.09 9.14 1.08
CA CYS A 185 -19.59 8.13 2.01
C CYS A 185 -19.12 8.40 3.44
N THR A 186 -17.85 8.75 3.63
CA THR A 186 -17.29 9.11 4.93
C THR A 186 -18.09 10.21 5.63
N ARG A 187 -18.43 11.27 4.90
CA ARG A 187 -19.28 12.35 5.45
C ARG A 187 -20.68 11.90 5.84
N ARG A 188 -21.20 10.83 5.23
CA ARG A 188 -22.52 10.27 5.59
C ARG A 188 -22.44 9.30 6.76
N ILE A 189 -21.33 8.57 6.88
CA ILE A 189 -21.11 7.64 8.00
C ILE A 189 -20.92 8.42 9.30
N LEU A 190 -20.21 9.55 9.22
CA LEU A 190 -19.82 10.36 10.38
C LEU A 190 -20.75 11.56 10.63
N ALA A 191 -21.93 11.63 9.99
CA ALA A 191 -22.94 12.68 10.21
C ALA A 191 -23.87 12.30 11.34
#